data_eb2efe2708fbd2b7b56553a389f9b68a
#
_entry.id   eb2efe2708fbd2b7b56553a389f9b68a
#
_cell.length_a   1.000
_cell.length_b   1.000
_cell.length_c   1.000
_cell.angle_alpha   90.00
_cell.angle_beta   90.00
_cell.angle_gamma   90.00
#
_symmetry.space_group_name_H-M   'P 1'
#
loop_
_entity.id
_entity.type
_entity.pdbx_description
1 polymer ?
#
loop_
_entity_poly.entity_id
_entity_poly.type
_entity_poly.pdbx_seq_one_letter_code
_entity_poly.pdbx_strand_id
1 'polypeptide(L)'
;MVLKEFRQMRRDRRTVALMVGMPLMLLVIFGYAARFDVTDIETAVVGADAATVADALPPIYDVADIDAGADAADGRRMLRDSEVEAVVVADGAPPELLVDGSQLFVAQSALRRVPPGSTPEVLFNPELDTATVMVPSLIGFIMLFVGTVITSLGVVREREQGTLEQLAVMPLRPLDVAVGKIAPYFLVALFDMIIVTAAGLLIFDVPFEGSALLLAAYGLLFLFVVLGFGVAISTLSKSQGEAIQLAIMTLMPQIMLSGMIFPLDSMAAGVRWIGYLLPLTWFIVGMRGIFLKGSSFSALLPPLAILALMAVVVFGFALYRFRQDLAPKQTGDDAGPLDPVEVTA
;
A
#
# COMPACT_ATOMS: atom_id res chain seq x y z
N MET A 1 -4.75 -40.76 16.95
CA MET A 1 -4.33 -39.70 16.02
C MET A 1 -4.84 -38.33 16.48
N VAL A 2 -6.11 -38.07 16.60
CA VAL A 2 -6.71 -36.76 16.97
C VAL A 2 -6.06 -36.13 18.21
N LEU A 3 -5.90 -36.86 19.30
CA LEU A 3 -5.26 -36.36 20.55
C LEU A 3 -3.78 -35.98 20.36
N LYS A 4 -3.06 -36.64 19.45
CA LYS A 4 -1.68 -36.31 19.11
C LYS A 4 -1.63 -34.97 18.38
N GLU A 5 -2.48 -34.79 17.37
CA GLU A 5 -2.58 -33.55 16.58
C GLU A 5 -2.98 -32.36 17.47
N PHE A 6 -3.97 -32.53 18.35
CA PHE A 6 -4.35 -31.49 19.33
C PHE A 6 -3.21 -31.10 20.27
N ARG A 7 -2.41 -32.08 20.72
CA ARG A 7 -1.25 -31.79 21.58
C ARG A 7 -0.14 -31.08 20.80
N GLN A 8 0.07 -31.44 19.53
CA GLN A 8 1.06 -30.79 18.66
C GLN A 8 0.65 -29.36 18.36
N MET A 9 -0.61 -29.14 18.00
CA MET A 9 -1.19 -27.81 17.74
C MET A 9 -1.09 -26.92 19.00
N ARG A 10 -1.39 -27.44 20.19
CA ARG A 10 -1.28 -26.69 21.47
C ARG A 10 0.18 -26.32 21.82
N ARG A 11 1.16 -27.06 21.31
CA ARG A 11 2.60 -26.74 21.48
C ARG A 11 3.07 -25.67 20.50
N ASP A 12 2.47 -25.60 19.34
CA ASP A 12 2.76 -24.59 18.31
C ASP A 12 1.92 -23.33 18.55
N ARG A 13 2.33 -22.58 19.57
CA ARG A 13 1.64 -21.35 19.98
C ARG A 13 1.59 -20.29 18.88
N ARG A 14 2.57 -20.29 17.95
CA ARG A 14 2.63 -19.32 16.85
C ARG A 14 1.57 -19.61 15.83
N THR A 15 1.47 -20.85 15.33
CA THR A 15 0.45 -21.25 14.38
C THR A 15 -0.96 -21.04 14.96
N VAL A 16 -1.18 -21.39 16.24
CA VAL A 16 -2.48 -21.13 16.91
C VAL A 16 -2.78 -19.63 17.01
N ALA A 17 -1.79 -18.81 17.37
CA ALA A 17 -1.97 -17.35 17.44
C ALA A 17 -2.33 -16.77 16.06
N LEU A 18 -1.71 -17.24 14.99
CA LEU A 18 -2.04 -16.80 13.62
C LEU A 18 -3.42 -17.30 13.17
N MET A 19 -3.78 -18.55 13.46
CA MET A 19 -5.07 -19.12 13.12
C MET A 19 -6.26 -18.40 13.79
N VAL A 20 -6.08 -17.92 15.02
CA VAL A 20 -7.10 -17.17 15.76
C VAL A 20 -6.99 -15.68 15.52
N GLY A 21 -5.78 -15.16 15.49
CA GLY A 21 -5.50 -13.74 15.34
C GLY A 21 -5.91 -13.17 13.99
N MET A 22 -5.71 -13.94 12.90
CA MET A 22 -6.08 -13.50 11.56
C MET A 22 -7.59 -13.27 11.39
N PRO A 23 -8.49 -14.21 11.72
CA PRO A 23 -9.94 -13.99 11.65
C PRO A 23 -10.40 -12.84 12.55
N LEU A 24 -9.85 -12.72 13.76
CA LEU A 24 -10.18 -11.61 14.67
C LEU A 24 -9.71 -10.26 14.13
N MET A 25 -8.50 -10.20 13.57
CA MET A 25 -7.98 -9.00 12.93
C MET A 25 -8.88 -8.60 11.74
N LEU A 26 -9.26 -9.55 10.88
CA LEU A 26 -10.17 -9.29 9.77
C LEU A 26 -11.53 -8.81 10.26
N LEU A 27 -12.10 -9.43 11.28
CA LEU A 27 -13.38 -9.01 11.86
C LEU A 27 -13.32 -7.55 12.35
N VAL A 28 -12.25 -7.18 13.06
CA VAL A 28 -12.05 -5.81 13.57
C VAL A 28 -11.86 -4.84 12.40
N ILE A 29 -11.01 -5.18 11.43
CA ILE A 29 -10.77 -4.33 10.26
C ILE A 29 -12.07 -4.12 9.48
N PHE A 30 -12.79 -5.19 9.14
CA PHE A 30 -14.06 -5.06 8.42
C PHE A 30 -15.12 -4.30 9.23
N GLY A 31 -15.18 -4.53 10.53
CA GLY A 31 -16.15 -3.86 11.40
C GLY A 31 -15.96 -2.33 11.48
N TYR A 32 -14.72 -1.86 11.39
CA TYR A 32 -14.40 -0.42 11.49
C TYR A 32 -14.08 0.25 10.17
N ALA A 33 -13.55 -0.47 9.17
CA ALA A 33 -13.14 0.09 7.89
C ALA A 33 -14.26 0.04 6.82
N ALA A 34 -15.19 -0.92 6.92
CA ALA A 34 -16.23 -1.13 5.91
C ALA A 34 -17.34 -0.06 6.00
N ARG A 35 -16.98 1.19 5.75
CA ARG A 35 -17.93 2.28 5.58
C ARG A 35 -17.79 2.83 4.16
N PHE A 36 -18.91 2.87 3.45
CA PHE A 36 -19.00 3.44 2.10
C PHE A 36 -19.64 4.83 2.11
N ASP A 37 -20.16 5.25 3.27
CA ASP A 37 -20.78 6.57 3.39
C ASP A 37 -19.70 7.63 3.57
N VAL A 38 -19.58 8.49 2.57
CA VAL A 38 -18.78 9.71 2.65
C VAL A 38 -19.59 10.71 3.48
N THR A 39 -19.03 11.13 4.61
CA THR A 39 -19.67 12.08 5.53
C THR A 39 -19.29 13.52 5.22
N ASP A 40 -18.07 13.73 4.77
CA ASP A 40 -17.48 15.02 4.50
C ASP A 40 -16.76 14.98 3.15
N ILE A 41 -16.91 16.01 2.33
CA ILE A 41 -16.25 16.19 1.03
C ILE A 41 -15.43 17.47 1.14
N GLU A 42 -14.10 17.32 1.15
CA GLU A 42 -13.20 18.48 1.20
C GLU A 42 -13.36 19.33 -0.05
N THR A 43 -13.82 20.58 0.13
CA THR A 43 -14.34 21.41 -0.96
C THR A 43 -13.67 22.78 -0.95
N ALA A 44 -13.23 23.23 -2.12
CA ALA A 44 -12.88 24.64 -2.34
C ALA A 44 -14.04 25.36 -3.04
N VAL A 45 -14.22 26.64 -2.73
CA VAL A 45 -15.17 27.51 -3.43
C VAL A 45 -14.40 28.65 -4.06
N VAL A 46 -14.48 28.77 -5.39
CA VAL A 46 -13.71 29.76 -6.17
C VAL A 46 -14.66 30.67 -6.96
N GLY A 47 -14.21 31.88 -7.24
CA GLY A 47 -14.97 32.86 -8.04
C GLY A 47 -15.54 34.03 -7.26
N ALA A 48 -16.02 35.03 -7.98
CA ALA A 48 -16.44 36.32 -7.40
C ALA A 48 -17.50 36.21 -6.30
N ASP A 49 -18.42 35.24 -6.39
CA ASP A 49 -19.49 35.00 -5.41
C ASP A 49 -19.17 33.88 -4.42
N ALA A 50 -17.89 33.45 -4.31
CA ALA A 50 -17.48 32.30 -3.54
C ALA A 50 -17.94 32.29 -2.08
N ALA A 51 -17.85 33.42 -1.38
CA ALA A 51 -18.26 33.52 0.03
C ALA A 51 -19.77 33.28 0.22
N THR A 52 -20.60 33.82 -0.70
CA THR A 52 -22.05 33.65 -0.63
C THR A 52 -22.48 32.23 -0.93
N VAL A 53 -21.81 31.58 -1.90
CA VAL A 53 -22.08 30.20 -2.30
C VAL A 53 -21.61 29.23 -1.21
N ALA A 54 -20.46 29.49 -0.60
CA ALA A 54 -19.93 28.68 0.50
C ALA A 54 -20.91 28.58 1.68
N ASP A 55 -21.50 29.68 2.08
CA ASP A 55 -22.51 29.75 3.17
C ASP A 55 -23.81 28.96 2.85
N ALA A 56 -24.07 28.73 1.57
CA ALA A 56 -25.28 28.04 1.11
C ALA A 56 -25.07 26.54 0.83
N LEU A 57 -23.84 26.02 0.94
CA LEU A 57 -23.54 24.64 0.64
C LEU A 57 -24.19 23.68 1.67
N PRO A 58 -24.65 22.51 1.20
CA PRO A 58 -25.05 21.43 2.10
C PRO A 58 -23.94 21.01 3.06
N PRO A 59 -24.26 20.57 4.29
CA PRO A 59 -23.27 20.25 5.34
C PRO A 59 -22.27 19.13 4.99
N ILE A 60 -22.51 18.39 3.92
CA ILE A 60 -21.57 17.36 3.45
C ILE A 60 -20.33 17.97 2.79
N TYR A 61 -20.43 19.20 2.27
CA TYR A 61 -19.31 19.92 1.68
C TYR A 61 -18.57 20.66 2.79
N ASP A 62 -17.42 20.10 3.20
CA ASP A 62 -16.54 20.73 4.17
C ASP A 62 -15.66 21.76 3.44
N VAL A 63 -15.97 23.04 3.63
CA VAL A 63 -15.31 24.13 2.91
C VAL A 63 -13.93 24.37 3.51
N ALA A 64 -12.90 23.84 2.85
CA ALA A 64 -11.51 23.98 3.24
C ALA A 64 -10.87 25.29 2.77
N ASP A 65 -11.32 25.82 1.61
CA ASP A 65 -10.76 27.03 1.03
C ASP A 65 -11.81 27.87 0.31
N ILE A 66 -11.69 29.19 0.39
CA ILE A 66 -12.57 30.16 -0.29
C ILE A 66 -11.67 31.20 -0.97
N ASP A 67 -11.60 31.19 -2.30
CA ASP A 67 -10.82 32.13 -3.07
C ASP A 67 -11.66 32.87 -4.12
N ALA A 68 -11.98 34.13 -3.82
CA ALA A 68 -12.72 34.98 -4.72
C ALA A 68 -11.93 35.48 -5.95
N GLY A 69 -10.63 35.28 -5.95
CA GLY A 69 -9.75 35.67 -7.06
C GLY A 69 -9.39 34.54 -8.00
N ALA A 70 -9.65 33.29 -7.60
CA ALA A 70 -9.39 32.09 -8.38
C ALA A 70 -10.54 31.83 -9.36
N ASP A 71 -10.22 31.23 -10.51
CA ASP A 71 -11.18 30.88 -11.55
C ASP A 71 -11.40 29.36 -11.68
N ALA A 72 -12.23 28.95 -12.65
CA ALA A 72 -12.50 27.55 -12.93
C ALA A 72 -11.21 26.75 -13.30
N ALA A 73 -10.20 27.37 -13.92
CA ALA A 73 -8.95 26.71 -14.26
C ALA A 73 -8.11 26.42 -13.02
N ASP A 74 -8.12 27.34 -12.06
CA ASP A 74 -7.50 27.14 -10.74
C ASP A 74 -8.20 26.01 -9.99
N GLY A 75 -9.53 25.98 -9.97
CA GLY A 75 -10.30 24.90 -9.36
C GLY A 75 -10.00 23.52 -9.98
N ARG A 76 -9.91 23.44 -11.31
CA ARG A 76 -9.50 22.19 -12.00
C ARG A 76 -8.07 21.77 -11.65
N ARG A 77 -7.17 22.74 -11.40
CA ARG A 77 -5.81 22.44 -10.95
C ARG A 77 -5.81 21.87 -9.54
N MET A 78 -6.56 22.46 -8.60
CA MET A 78 -6.70 21.96 -7.23
C MET A 78 -7.18 20.51 -7.21
N LEU A 79 -8.20 20.16 -8.01
CA LEU A 79 -8.67 18.77 -8.15
C LEU A 79 -7.62 17.85 -8.77
N ARG A 80 -6.91 18.31 -9.80
CA ARG A 80 -5.86 17.52 -10.46
C ARG A 80 -4.71 17.22 -9.50
N ASP A 81 -4.34 18.18 -8.67
CA ASP A 81 -3.26 18.06 -7.70
C ASP A 81 -3.72 17.45 -6.37
N SER A 82 -5.00 17.06 -6.28
CA SER A 82 -5.60 16.43 -5.08
C SER A 82 -5.50 17.30 -3.83
N GLU A 83 -5.60 18.61 -3.98
CA GLU A 83 -5.66 19.57 -2.88
C GLU A 83 -7.04 19.51 -2.22
N VAL A 84 -8.11 19.28 -3.01
CA VAL A 84 -9.49 19.09 -2.56
C VAL A 84 -10.18 18.01 -3.39
N GLU A 85 -11.35 17.56 -2.95
CA GLU A 85 -12.16 16.50 -3.57
C GLU A 85 -13.29 17.04 -4.47
N ALA A 86 -13.74 18.26 -4.18
CA ALA A 86 -14.73 18.98 -4.98
C ALA A 86 -14.37 20.48 -5.06
N VAL A 87 -14.80 21.13 -6.14
CA VAL A 87 -14.70 22.59 -6.28
C VAL A 87 -16.03 23.14 -6.74
N VAL A 88 -16.49 24.19 -6.10
CA VAL A 88 -17.66 24.96 -6.55
C VAL A 88 -17.18 26.25 -7.18
N VAL A 89 -17.42 26.42 -8.48
CA VAL A 89 -17.08 27.63 -9.23
C VAL A 89 -18.26 28.59 -9.19
N ALA A 90 -18.07 29.74 -8.54
CA ALA A 90 -19.09 30.76 -8.28
C ALA A 90 -18.85 32.03 -9.10
N ASP A 91 -18.55 31.91 -10.40
CA ASP A 91 -18.32 33.02 -11.32
C ASP A 91 -19.58 33.37 -12.14
N GLY A 92 -20.71 32.76 -11.85
CA GLY A 92 -21.96 32.98 -12.55
C GLY A 92 -23.14 32.19 -11.97
N ALA A 93 -24.31 32.42 -12.50
CA ALA A 93 -25.50 31.64 -12.18
C ALA A 93 -25.94 30.82 -13.40
N PRO A 94 -25.98 29.48 -13.32
CA PRO A 94 -25.76 28.62 -12.15
C PRO A 94 -24.30 28.40 -11.80
N PRO A 95 -23.96 28.19 -10.51
CA PRO A 95 -22.63 27.74 -10.12
C PRO A 95 -22.30 26.36 -10.71
N GLU A 96 -21.02 26.08 -10.97
CA GLU A 96 -20.56 24.79 -11.46
C GLU A 96 -19.95 23.97 -10.31
N LEU A 97 -20.36 22.71 -10.17
CA LEU A 97 -19.77 21.77 -9.21
C LEU A 97 -18.82 20.84 -9.93
N LEU A 98 -17.52 21.03 -9.76
CA LEU A 98 -16.47 20.14 -10.27
C LEU A 98 -16.16 19.07 -9.22
N VAL A 99 -16.15 17.80 -9.61
CA VAL A 99 -15.96 16.68 -8.70
C VAL A 99 -14.83 15.76 -9.20
N ASP A 100 -14.00 15.29 -8.28
CA ASP A 100 -12.94 14.33 -8.56
C ASP A 100 -13.49 12.92 -8.78
N GLY A 101 -13.64 12.50 -10.03
CA GLY A 101 -14.09 11.16 -10.42
C GLY A 101 -13.05 10.05 -10.18
N SER A 102 -11.81 10.38 -9.82
CA SER A 102 -10.83 9.39 -9.40
C SER A 102 -11.13 8.81 -8.02
N GLN A 103 -12.03 9.44 -7.27
CA GLN A 103 -12.55 8.99 -5.98
C GLN A 103 -14.05 8.62 -6.11
N LEU A 104 -14.33 7.39 -6.55
CA LEU A 104 -15.70 6.96 -6.92
C LEU A 104 -16.77 7.25 -5.86
N PHE A 105 -16.49 6.95 -4.59
CA PHE A 105 -17.47 7.10 -3.51
C PHE A 105 -17.74 8.57 -3.19
N VAL A 106 -16.70 9.40 -3.25
CA VAL A 106 -16.83 10.87 -3.09
C VAL A 106 -17.66 11.42 -4.23
N ALA A 107 -17.31 11.11 -5.48
CA ALA A 107 -18.03 11.58 -6.65
C ALA A 107 -19.51 11.14 -6.64
N GLN A 108 -19.80 9.89 -6.32
CA GLN A 108 -21.18 9.41 -6.19
C GLN A 108 -21.94 10.12 -5.07
N SER A 109 -21.28 10.41 -3.94
CA SER A 109 -21.90 11.11 -2.80
C SER A 109 -22.18 12.58 -3.12
N ALA A 110 -21.25 13.25 -3.82
CA ALA A 110 -21.44 14.61 -4.31
C ALA A 110 -22.60 14.70 -5.31
N LEU A 111 -22.66 13.79 -6.28
CA LEU A 111 -23.73 13.75 -7.29
C LEU A 111 -25.12 13.46 -6.71
N ARG A 112 -25.20 12.74 -5.59
CA ARG A 112 -26.48 12.51 -4.87
C ARG A 112 -26.96 13.75 -4.10
N ARG A 113 -26.06 14.70 -3.83
CA ARG A 113 -26.33 15.87 -2.98
C ARG A 113 -25.84 17.16 -3.65
N VAL A 114 -26.06 17.28 -4.96
CA VAL A 114 -25.71 18.48 -5.73
C VAL A 114 -26.30 19.71 -5.09
N PRO A 115 -25.51 20.79 -4.85
CA PRO A 115 -26.04 22.03 -4.31
C PRO A 115 -27.16 22.59 -5.20
N PRO A 116 -28.25 23.12 -4.62
CA PRO A 116 -29.39 23.64 -5.39
C PRO A 116 -28.93 24.69 -6.42
N GLY A 117 -29.31 24.49 -7.68
CA GLY A 117 -28.99 25.42 -8.76
C GLY A 117 -27.59 25.24 -9.36
N SER A 118 -26.78 24.27 -8.89
CA SER A 118 -25.46 23.98 -9.48
C SER A 118 -25.54 22.95 -10.59
N THR A 119 -24.63 23.07 -11.56
CA THR A 119 -24.40 22.05 -12.62
C THR A 119 -23.20 21.19 -12.28
N PRO A 120 -23.35 19.86 -12.09
CA PRO A 120 -22.23 19.00 -11.76
C PRO A 120 -21.45 18.62 -13.01
N GLU A 121 -20.11 18.65 -12.92
CA GLU A 121 -19.16 18.08 -13.87
C GLU A 121 -18.21 17.14 -13.15
N VAL A 122 -18.07 15.90 -13.63
CA VAL A 122 -17.12 14.92 -13.08
C VAL A 122 -15.87 14.92 -13.92
N LEU A 123 -14.71 15.19 -13.29
CA LEU A 123 -13.40 15.21 -13.93
C LEU A 123 -12.69 13.86 -13.78
N PHE A 124 -11.75 13.57 -14.66
CA PHE A 124 -10.82 12.42 -14.66
C PHE A 124 -11.47 11.05 -14.89
N ASN A 125 -12.75 10.88 -14.59
CA ASN A 125 -13.52 9.65 -14.82
C ASN A 125 -15.03 10.02 -14.96
N PRO A 126 -15.44 10.65 -16.06
CA PRO A 126 -16.81 11.18 -16.23
C PRO A 126 -17.90 10.11 -16.15
N GLU A 127 -17.61 8.89 -16.59
CA GLU A 127 -18.54 7.76 -16.55
C GLU A 127 -18.58 7.06 -15.20
N LEU A 128 -17.72 7.48 -14.24
CA LEU A 128 -17.52 6.83 -12.94
C LEU A 128 -17.26 5.33 -13.09
N ASP A 129 -16.49 4.97 -14.13
CA ASP A 129 -16.13 3.58 -14.35
C ASP A 129 -15.22 3.08 -13.24
N THR A 130 -15.61 1.94 -12.66
CA THR A 130 -14.90 1.31 -11.55
C THR A 130 -13.53 0.78 -11.97
N ALA A 131 -13.41 0.23 -13.19
CA ALA A 131 -12.17 -0.34 -13.68
C ALA A 131 -11.08 0.76 -13.78
N THR A 132 -11.43 1.93 -14.30
CA THR A 132 -10.54 3.08 -14.44
C THR A 132 -9.85 3.45 -13.11
N VAL A 133 -10.55 3.39 -11.98
CA VAL A 133 -9.99 3.73 -10.67
C VAL A 133 -9.33 2.52 -9.98
N MET A 134 -9.91 1.33 -10.16
CA MET A 134 -9.42 0.13 -9.48
C MET A 134 -8.15 -0.44 -10.09
N VAL A 135 -7.99 -0.38 -11.43
CA VAL A 135 -6.83 -1.00 -12.11
C VAL A 135 -5.50 -0.39 -11.65
N PRO A 136 -5.30 0.95 -11.58
CA PRO A 136 -4.08 1.51 -11.02
C PRO A 136 -3.76 1.04 -9.60
N SER A 137 -4.81 0.87 -8.78
CA SER A 137 -4.67 0.38 -7.40
C SER A 137 -4.33 -1.11 -7.36
N LEU A 138 -4.93 -1.92 -8.25
CA LEU A 138 -4.67 -3.35 -8.40
C LEU A 138 -3.24 -3.63 -8.87
N ILE A 139 -2.65 -2.79 -9.71
CA ILE A 139 -1.23 -2.91 -10.09
C ILE A 139 -0.37 -2.97 -8.82
N GLY A 140 -0.55 -2.02 -7.91
CA GLY A 140 0.19 -2.01 -6.64
C GLY A 140 -0.08 -3.22 -5.77
N PHE A 141 -1.35 -3.64 -5.66
CA PHE A 141 -1.70 -4.81 -4.88
C PHE A 141 -1.11 -6.11 -5.44
N ILE A 142 -1.17 -6.31 -6.76
CA ILE A 142 -0.59 -7.50 -7.42
C ILE A 142 0.93 -7.52 -7.20
N MET A 143 1.61 -6.40 -7.41
CA MET A 143 3.05 -6.27 -7.13
C MET A 143 3.37 -6.61 -5.67
N LEU A 144 2.59 -6.07 -4.73
CA LEU A 144 2.78 -6.32 -3.30
C LEU A 144 2.56 -7.80 -2.96
N PHE A 145 1.50 -8.42 -3.48
CA PHE A 145 1.17 -9.82 -3.26
C PHE A 145 2.24 -10.74 -3.84
N VAL A 146 2.46 -10.64 -5.16
CA VAL A 146 3.38 -11.53 -5.90
C VAL A 146 4.81 -11.36 -5.37
N GLY A 147 5.28 -10.12 -5.26
CA GLY A 147 6.65 -9.84 -4.82
C GLY A 147 6.91 -10.25 -3.37
N THR A 148 5.99 -9.97 -2.45
CA THR A 148 6.14 -10.36 -1.03
C THR A 148 6.11 -11.88 -0.87
N VAL A 149 5.15 -12.58 -1.50
CA VAL A 149 5.01 -14.03 -1.38
C VAL A 149 6.20 -14.75 -2.02
N ILE A 150 6.56 -14.41 -3.27
CA ILE A 150 7.67 -15.07 -3.96
C ILE A 150 8.98 -14.87 -3.20
N THR A 151 9.26 -13.64 -2.75
CA THR A 151 10.51 -13.34 -2.01
C THR A 151 10.53 -14.07 -0.67
N SER A 152 9.44 -14.05 0.09
CA SER A 152 9.40 -14.72 1.41
C SER A 152 9.56 -16.22 1.29
N LEU A 153 8.83 -16.86 0.36
CA LEU A 153 8.93 -18.30 0.12
C LEU A 153 10.30 -18.71 -0.40
N GLY A 154 10.87 -17.93 -1.33
CA GLY A 154 12.17 -18.23 -1.89
C GLY A 154 13.28 -18.28 -0.83
N VAL A 155 13.32 -17.26 0.04
CA VAL A 155 14.32 -17.20 1.13
C VAL A 155 14.06 -18.27 2.20
N VAL A 156 12.81 -18.52 2.58
CA VAL A 156 12.48 -19.58 3.56
C VAL A 156 12.82 -20.96 3.03
N ARG A 157 12.54 -21.23 1.75
CA ARG A 157 12.88 -22.50 1.10
C ARG A 157 14.38 -22.77 1.15
N GLU A 158 15.21 -21.76 0.89
CA GLU A 158 16.67 -21.90 0.97
C GLU A 158 17.14 -22.18 2.40
N ARG A 159 16.47 -21.61 3.40
CA ARG A 159 16.74 -21.90 4.81
C ARG A 159 16.36 -23.34 5.16
N GLU A 160 15.19 -23.83 4.72
CA GLU A 160 14.75 -25.20 4.94
C GLU A 160 15.72 -26.23 4.29
N GLN A 161 16.35 -25.87 3.17
CA GLN A 161 17.31 -26.70 2.46
C GLN A 161 18.74 -26.61 3.02
N GLY A 162 18.97 -25.74 4.01
CA GLY A 162 20.32 -25.56 4.62
C GLY A 162 21.31 -24.81 3.72
N THR A 163 20.87 -24.27 2.58
CA THR A 163 21.77 -23.57 1.64
C THR A 163 22.23 -22.21 2.18
N LEU A 164 21.46 -21.58 3.07
CA LEU A 164 21.87 -20.34 3.74
C LEU A 164 23.04 -20.59 4.71
N GLU A 165 23.06 -21.72 5.40
CA GLU A 165 24.14 -22.09 6.32
C GLU A 165 25.46 -22.37 5.56
N GLN A 166 25.37 -22.95 4.37
CA GLN A 166 26.55 -23.15 3.51
C GLN A 166 27.15 -21.82 3.04
N LEU A 167 26.30 -20.80 2.76
CA LEU A 167 26.78 -19.48 2.39
C LEU A 167 27.41 -18.72 3.57
N ALA A 168 26.95 -18.95 4.80
CA ALA A 168 27.51 -18.33 5.99
C ALA A 168 28.95 -18.71 6.29
N VAL A 169 29.41 -19.90 5.82
CA VAL A 169 30.80 -20.35 5.98
C VAL A 169 31.72 -19.95 4.81
N MET A 170 31.17 -19.38 3.74
CA MET A 170 31.95 -18.86 2.63
C MET A 170 32.57 -17.50 2.96
N PRO A 171 33.76 -17.16 2.46
CA PRO A 171 34.39 -15.84 2.69
C PRO A 171 33.75 -14.73 1.84
N LEU A 172 32.43 -14.64 1.86
CA LEU A 172 31.64 -13.65 1.16
C LEU A 172 31.22 -12.52 2.12
N ARG A 173 31.13 -11.30 1.61
CA ARG A 173 30.57 -10.20 2.41
C ARG A 173 29.06 -10.40 2.55
N PRO A 174 28.46 -10.15 3.74
CA PRO A 174 27.01 -10.29 3.94
C PRO A 174 26.17 -9.50 2.93
N LEU A 175 26.68 -8.35 2.45
CA LEU A 175 26.02 -7.56 1.42
C LEU A 175 25.99 -8.25 0.06
N ASP A 176 27.09 -8.92 -0.34
CA ASP A 176 27.16 -9.61 -1.63
C ASP A 176 26.18 -10.78 -1.66
N VAL A 177 26.05 -11.48 -0.53
CA VAL A 177 25.05 -12.56 -0.37
C VAL A 177 23.62 -11.98 -0.43
N ALA A 178 23.34 -10.90 0.29
CA ALA A 178 22.02 -10.28 0.31
C ALA A 178 21.63 -9.78 -1.08
N VAL A 179 22.51 -9.05 -1.77
CA VAL A 179 22.26 -8.53 -3.12
C VAL A 179 22.09 -9.68 -4.11
N GLY A 180 22.97 -10.69 -4.08
CA GLY A 180 22.88 -11.84 -4.96
C GLY A 180 21.58 -12.64 -4.79
N LYS A 181 21.01 -12.66 -3.59
CA LYS A 181 19.74 -13.33 -3.27
C LYS A 181 18.52 -12.48 -3.66
N ILE A 182 18.56 -11.18 -3.44
CA ILE A 182 17.43 -10.29 -3.69
C ILE A 182 17.33 -9.93 -5.18
N ALA A 183 18.46 -9.84 -5.90
CA ALA A 183 18.47 -9.43 -7.30
C ALA A 183 17.55 -10.25 -8.22
N PRO A 184 17.49 -11.60 -8.16
CA PRO A 184 16.56 -12.38 -8.98
C PRO A 184 15.09 -12.01 -8.70
N TYR A 185 14.71 -11.85 -7.42
CA TYR A 185 13.35 -11.48 -7.03
C TYR A 185 13.01 -10.05 -7.49
N PHE A 186 13.98 -9.14 -7.43
CA PHE A 186 13.83 -7.79 -7.97
C PHE A 186 13.52 -7.81 -9.46
N LEU A 187 14.26 -8.60 -10.25
CA LEU A 187 14.03 -8.72 -11.70
C LEU A 187 12.66 -9.31 -12.01
N VAL A 188 12.25 -10.35 -11.28
CA VAL A 188 10.91 -10.95 -11.45
C VAL A 188 9.83 -9.93 -11.11
N ALA A 189 9.94 -9.21 -10.00
CA ALA A 189 8.95 -8.22 -9.59
C ALA A 189 8.94 -6.98 -10.51
N LEU A 190 10.09 -6.59 -11.06
CA LEU A 190 10.17 -5.54 -12.08
C LEU A 190 9.46 -5.96 -13.38
N PHE A 191 9.66 -7.20 -13.80
CA PHE A 191 8.99 -7.74 -14.98
C PHE A 191 7.47 -7.86 -14.76
N ASP A 192 7.05 -8.32 -13.59
CA ASP A 192 5.65 -8.34 -13.17
C ASP A 192 5.02 -6.94 -13.22
N MET A 193 5.70 -5.93 -12.68
CA MET A 193 5.26 -4.54 -12.75
C MET A 193 5.02 -4.08 -14.20
N ILE A 194 5.96 -4.37 -15.10
CA ILE A 194 5.84 -3.97 -16.52
C ILE A 194 4.65 -4.67 -17.17
N ILE A 195 4.49 -5.98 -16.95
CA ILE A 195 3.39 -6.76 -17.53
C ILE A 195 2.04 -6.28 -17.00
N VAL A 196 1.89 -6.12 -15.68
CA VAL A 196 0.61 -5.74 -15.07
C VAL A 196 0.24 -4.31 -15.47
N THR A 197 1.23 -3.40 -15.53
CA THR A 197 1.02 -2.04 -16.03
C THR A 197 0.60 -2.03 -17.50
N ALA A 198 1.30 -2.79 -18.35
CA ALA A 198 0.95 -2.90 -19.78
C ALA A 198 -0.45 -3.51 -19.96
N ALA A 199 -0.81 -4.52 -19.17
CA ALA A 199 -2.14 -5.12 -19.20
C ALA A 199 -3.22 -4.10 -18.76
N GLY A 200 -2.97 -3.28 -17.76
CA GLY A 200 -3.86 -2.21 -17.33
C GLY A 200 -4.15 -1.21 -18.46
N LEU A 201 -3.11 -0.79 -19.18
CA LEU A 201 -3.22 0.15 -20.28
C LEU A 201 -3.90 -0.45 -21.53
N LEU A 202 -3.55 -1.70 -21.89
CA LEU A 202 -3.94 -2.30 -23.19
C LEU A 202 -5.24 -3.08 -23.14
N ILE A 203 -5.62 -3.63 -22.00
CA ILE A 203 -6.81 -4.49 -21.85
C ILE A 203 -7.99 -3.70 -21.26
N PHE A 204 -7.70 -2.79 -20.33
CA PHE A 204 -8.72 -2.05 -19.61
C PHE A 204 -8.85 -0.58 -20.07
N ASP A 205 -8.09 -0.19 -21.10
CA ASP A 205 -8.09 1.17 -21.66
C ASP A 205 -7.98 2.28 -20.58
N VAL A 206 -7.24 2.00 -19.49
CA VAL A 206 -7.04 2.99 -18.44
C VAL A 206 -6.24 4.16 -18.99
N PRO A 207 -6.72 5.41 -18.83
CA PRO A 207 -6.01 6.58 -19.32
C PRO A 207 -4.63 6.71 -18.67
N PHE A 208 -3.67 7.24 -19.42
CA PHE A 208 -2.33 7.54 -18.92
C PHE A 208 -1.99 9.00 -19.22
N GLU A 209 -2.31 9.88 -18.28
CA GLU A 209 -2.17 11.34 -18.44
C GLU A 209 -0.85 11.90 -17.91
N GLY A 210 -0.13 11.12 -17.13
CA GLY A 210 1.06 11.56 -16.40
C GLY A 210 2.38 11.15 -17.04
N SER A 211 3.45 11.21 -16.25
CA SER A 211 4.82 10.95 -16.67
C SER A 211 5.24 9.50 -16.44
N ALA A 212 5.74 8.83 -17.49
CA ALA A 212 6.33 7.50 -17.39
C ALA A 212 7.56 7.46 -16.46
N LEU A 213 8.29 8.57 -16.34
CA LEU A 213 9.42 8.66 -15.40
C LEU A 213 8.95 8.63 -13.94
N LEU A 214 7.85 9.33 -13.63
CA LEU A 214 7.24 9.28 -12.30
C LEU A 214 6.68 7.89 -12.00
N LEU A 215 6.02 7.26 -12.98
CA LEU A 215 5.56 5.88 -12.86
C LEU A 215 6.73 4.92 -12.52
N ALA A 216 7.84 5.04 -13.25
CA ALA A 216 9.03 4.24 -12.96
C ALA A 216 9.61 4.52 -11.56
N ALA A 217 9.65 5.78 -11.12
CA ALA A 217 10.15 6.14 -9.79
C ALA A 217 9.26 5.56 -8.69
N TYR A 218 7.93 5.70 -8.78
CA TYR A 218 6.98 5.10 -7.84
C TYR A 218 7.08 3.58 -7.83
N GLY A 219 7.12 2.95 -9.00
CA GLY A 219 7.23 1.52 -9.15
C GLY A 219 8.52 0.97 -8.53
N LEU A 220 9.67 1.58 -8.84
CA LEU A 220 10.96 1.16 -8.28
C LEU A 220 11.01 1.31 -6.75
N LEU A 221 10.55 2.43 -6.19
CA LEU A 221 10.50 2.62 -4.75
C LEU A 221 9.58 1.58 -4.09
N PHE A 222 8.42 1.34 -4.69
CA PHE A 222 7.48 0.35 -4.17
C PHE A 222 8.04 -1.08 -4.24
N LEU A 223 8.80 -1.42 -5.29
CA LEU A 223 9.51 -2.70 -5.37
C LEU A 223 10.46 -2.92 -4.19
N PHE A 224 11.21 -1.91 -3.78
CA PHE A 224 12.07 -2.02 -2.58
C PHE A 224 11.26 -2.28 -1.32
N VAL A 225 10.10 -1.65 -1.16
CA VAL A 225 9.18 -1.91 -0.05
C VAL A 225 8.69 -3.35 -0.09
N VAL A 226 8.21 -3.80 -1.24
CA VAL A 226 7.68 -5.16 -1.46
C VAL A 226 8.71 -6.23 -1.14
N LEU A 227 9.92 -6.08 -1.68
CA LEU A 227 11.03 -7.01 -1.39
C LEU A 227 11.44 -6.97 0.08
N GLY A 228 11.44 -5.77 0.68
CA GLY A 228 11.70 -5.60 2.11
C GLY A 228 10.69 -6.37 2.97
N PHE A 229 9.39 -6.31 2.65
CA PHE A 229 8.37 -7.13 3.33
C PHE A 229 8.62 -8.63 3.15
N GLY A 230 8.91 -9.07 1.92
CA GLY A 230 9.21 -10.47 1.64
C GLY A 230 10.38 -10.99 2.47
N VAL A 231 11.49 -10.24 2.51
CA VAL A 231 12.67 -10.59 3.32
C VAL A 231 12.34 -10.52 4.82
N ALA A 232 11.64 -9.49 5.29
CA ALA A 232 11.25 -9.39 6.71
C ALA A 232 10.40 -10.58 7.16
N ILE A 233 9.40 -10.98 6.36
CA ILE A 233 8.57 -12.16 6.62
C ILE A 233 9.42 -13.42 6.67
N SER A 234 10.35 -13.58 5.73
CA SER A 234 11.23 -14.76 5.69
C SER A 234 12.11 -14.90 6.94
N THR A 235 12.56 -13.77 7.52
CA THR A 235 13.37 -13.80 8.75
C THR A 235 12.55 -14.16 10.00
N LEU A 236 11.25 -13.89 9.96
CA LEU A 236 10.31 -14.20 11.04
C LEU A 236 9.75 -15.62 10.96
N SER A 237 9.78 -16.23 9.77
CA SER A 237 9.18 -17.54 9.48
C SER A 237 10.18 -18.67 9.64
N LYS A 238 9.71 -19.83 10.12
CA LYS A 238 10.51 -21.05 10.24
C LYS A 238 10.20 -22.06 9.11
N SER A 239 9.05 -21.91 8.48
CA SER A 239 8.58 -22.78 7.39
C SER A 239 7.87 -21.99 6.32
N GLN A 240 7.75 -22.56 5.12
CA GLN A 240 6.99 -21.96 4.02
C GLN A 240 5.52 -21.72 4.39
N GLY A 241 4.89 -22.64 5.15
CA GLY A 241 3.52 -22.47 5.63
C GLY A 241 3.36 -21.27 6.54
N GLU A 242 4.30 -21.05 7.48
CA GLU A 242 4.32 -19.89 8.36
C GLU A 242 4.55 -18.59 7.57
N ALA A 243 5.43 -18.63 6.55
CA ALA A 243 5.68 -17.48 5.68
C ALA A 243 4.42 -17.04 4.91
N ILE A 244 3.67 -18.00 4.35
CA ILE A 244 2.40 -17.71 3.66
C ILE A 244 1.39 -17.08 4.63
N GLN A 245 1.24 -17.62 5.83
CA GLN A 245 0.30 -17.06 6.83
C GLN A 245 0.68 -15.63 7.21
N LEU A 246 1.96 -15.36 7.47
CA LEU A 246 2.44 -14.02 7.77
C LEU A 246 2.29 -13.06 6.59
N ALA A 247 2.53 -13.54 5.35
CA ALA A 247 2.31 -12.74 4.16
C ALA A 247 0.83 -12.34 4.04
N ILE A 248 -0.10 -13.28 4.16
CA ILE A 248 -1.55 -12.99 4.11
C ILE A 248 -1.94 -12.02 5.24
N MET A 249 -1.44 -12.24 6.45
CA MET A 249 -1.71 -11.37 7.59
C MET A 249 -1.21 -9.94 7.37
N THR A 250 -0.10 -9.76 6.64
CA THR A 250 0.44 -8.45 6.28
C THR A 250 -0.34 -7.81 5.12
N LEU A 251 -0.79 -8.62 4.15
CA LEU A 251 -1.46 -8.15 2.94
C LEU A 251 -2.92 -7.75 3.18
N MET A 252 -3.64 -8.42 4.08
CA MET A 252 -5.06 -8.14 4.34
C MET A 252 -5.31 -6.69 4.82
N PRO A 253 -4.57 -6.14 5.81
CA PRO A 253 -4.67 -4.73 6.15
C PRO A 253 -4.37 -3.80 4.98
N GLN A 254 -3.41 -4.15 4.12
CA GLN A 254 -3.05 -3.35 2.94
C GLN A 254 -4.26 -3.19 2.00
N ILE A 255 -4.99 -4.27 1.71
CA ILE A 255 -6.17 -4.21 0.83
C ILE A 255 -7.27 -3.35 1.47
N MET A 256 -7.52 -3.55 2.76
CA MET A 256 -8.68 -2.98 3.43
C MET A 256 -8.49 -1.51 3.83
N LEU A 257 -7.27 -1.15 4.24
CA LEU A 257 -6.99 0.14 4.86
C LEU A 257 -6.16 1.09 3.99
N SER A 258 -5.78 0.70 2.76
CA SER A 258 -4.95 1.54 1.89
C SER A 258 -5.71 2.58 1.06
N GLY A 259 -7.01 2.64 1.15
CA GLY A 259 -7.81 3.46 0.24
C GLY A 259 -8.10 2.79 -1.11
N MET A 260 -7.76 1.48 -1.27
CA MET A 260 -8.04 0.74 -2.50
C MET A 260 -9.54 0.46 -2.65
N ILE A 261 -10.16 -0.14 -1.63
CA ILE A 261 -11.58 -0.51 -1.61
C ILE A 261 -12.40 0.54 -0.89
N PHE A 262 -12.00 0.90 0.33
CA PHE A 262 -12.70 1.87 1.17
C PHE A 262 -11.93 3.19 1.19
N PRO A 263 -12.57 4.35 0.94
CA PRO A 263 -11.92 5.64 1.09
C PRO A 263 -11.38 5.82 2.51
N LEU A 264 -10.16 6.37 2.64
CA LEU A 264 -9.54 6.59 3.95
C LEU A 264 -10.40 7.51 4.83
N ASP A 265 -11.01 8.51 4.21
CA ASP A 265 -11.81 9.53 4.90
C ASP A 265 -13.14 9.00 5.43
N SER A 266 -13.65 7.92 4.84
CA SER A 266 -14.83 7.20 5.36
C SER A 266 -14.53 6.33 6.57
N MET A 267 -13.25 6.05 6.86
CA MET A 267 -12.86 5.17 7.97
C MET A 267 -12.96 5.88 9.31
N ALA A 268 -13.29 5.12 10.36
CA ALA A 268 -13.25 5.62 11.72
C ALA A 268 -11.85 6.15 12.07
N ALA A 269 -11.75 7.30 12.74
CA ALA A 269 -10.48 7.96 13.08
C ALA A 269 -9.48 7.03 13.80
N GLY A 270 -9.97 6.09 14.62
CA GLY A 270 -9.14 5.10 15.31
C GLY A 270 -8.47 4.07 14.41
N VAL A 271 -8.89 3.96 13.13
CA VAL A 271 -8.35 2.99 12.15
C VAL A 271 -7.68 3.72 10.98
N ARG A 272 -8.15 4.90 10.59
CA ARG A 272 -7.64 5.70 9.47
C ARG A 272 -6.12 5.91 9.52
N TRP A 273 -5.55 6.23 10.69
CA TRP A 273 -4.12 6.47 10.84
C TRP A 273 -3.26 5.26 10.46
N ILE A 274 -3.80 4.03 10.60
CA ILE A 274 -3.11 2.80 10.18
C ILE A 274 -2.96 2.80 8.66
N GLY A 275 -3.98 3.27 7.93
CA GLY A 275 -3.95 3.40 6.48
C GLY A 275 -2.77 4.25 5.99
N TYR A 276 -2.48 5.35 6.67
CA TYR A 276 -1.34 6.20 6.32
C TYR A 276 0.04 5.58 6.62
N LEU A 277 0.11 4.53 7.46
CA LEU A 277 1.33 3.76 7.67
C LEU A 277 1.54 2.67 6.62
N LEU A 278 0.57 2.44 5.75
CA LEU A 278 0.65 1.39 4.74
C LEU A 278 1.29 1.93 3.44
N PRO A 279 2.32 1.28 2.92
CA PRO A 279 2.97 1.74 1.69
C PRO A 279 2.07 1.65 0.45
N LEU A 280 1.12 0.70 0.43
CA LEU A 280 0.17 0.60 -0.68
C LEU A 280 -0.70 1.87 -0.80
N THR A 281 -1.02 2.54 0.31
CA THR A 281 -1.74 3.81 0.32
C THR A 281 -1.05 4.87 -0.54
N TRP A 282 0.22 5.11 -0.26
CA TRP A 282 1.00 6.12 -0.96
C TRP A 282 1.30 5.77 -2.41
N PHE A 283 1.42 4.47 -2.68
CA PHE A 283 1.52 3.98 -4.05
C PHE A 283 0.23 4.24 -4.83
N ILE A 284 -0.94 3.94 -4.26
CA ILE A 284 -2.25 4.17 -4.90
C ILE A 284 -2.47 5.66 -5.17
N VAL A 285 -2.15 6.55 -4.22
CA VAL A 285 -2.23 8.00 -4.41
C VAL A 285 -1.39 8.43 -5.62
N GLY A 286 -0.14 7.98 -5.69
CA GLY A 286 0.75 8.26 -6.82
C GLY A 286 0.24 7.70 -8.14
N MET A 287 -0.24 6.45 -8.14
CA MET A 287 -0.73 5.79 -9.35
C MET A 287 -2.00 6.46 -9.90
N ARG A 288 -2.96 6.80 -9.06
CA ARG A 288 -4.16 7.56 -9.48
C ARG A 288 -3.78 8.95 -10.01
N GLY A 289 -2.87 9.64 -9.34
CA GLY A 289 -2.36 10.94 -9.81
C GLY A 289 -1.67 10.85 -11.17
N ILE A 290 -0.89 9.79 -11.42
CA ILE A 290 -0.18 9.60 -12.69
C ILE A 290 -1.13 9.14 -13.80
N PHE A 291 -1.95 8.10 -13.55
CA PHE A 291 -2.78 7.50 -14.58
C PHE A 291 -3.96 8.39 -14.96
N LEU A 292 -4.70 8.91 -13.98
CA LEU A 292 -6.01 9.54 -14.22
C LEU A 292 -5.94 11.06 -14.31
N LYS A 293 -5.11 11.68 -13.47
CA LYS A 293 -5.13 13.14 -13.28
C LYS A 293 -4.02 13.87 -14.05
N GLY A 294 -2.92 13.20 -14.39
CA GLY A 294 -1.72 13.87 -14.87
C GLY A 294 -1.20 14.91 -13.86
N SER A 295 -1.28 14.58 -12.55
CA SER A 295 -0.93 15.50 -11.46
C SER A 295 0.49 16.06 -11.61
N SER A 296 0.69 17.28 -11.13
CA SER A 296 1.98 17.95 -11.18
C SER A 296 3.05 17.21 -10.37
N PHE A 297 4.33 17.41 -10.72
CA PHE A 297 5.43 16.83 -9.96
C PHE A 297 5.42 17.29 -8.50
N SER A 298 5.06 18.55 -8.25
CA SER A 298 4.97 19.11 -6.90
C SER A 298 3.92 18.42 -6.03
N ALA A 299 2.76 18.08 -6.60
CA ALA A 299 1.69 17.36 -5.91
C ALA A 299 2.08 15.91 -5.62
N LEU A 300 2.83 15.26 -6.52
CA LEU A 300 3.27 13.88 -6.37
C LEU A 300 4.53 13.72 -5.50
N LEU A 301 5.26 14.80 -5.23
CA LEU A 301 6.50 14.74 -4.45
C LEU A 301 6.30 14.31 -2.99
N PRO A 302 5.31 14.82 -2.22
CA PRO A 302 5.08 14.39 -0.83
C PRO A 302 4.80 12.89 -0.70
N PRO A 303 3.82 12.29 -1.43
CA PRO A 303 3.58 10.85 -1.34
C PRO A 303 4.77 10.02 -1.83
N LEU A 304 5.52 10.48 -2.84
CA LEU A 304 6.75 9.84 -3.30
C LEU A 304 7.83 9.84 -2.21
N ALA A 305 8.01 10.96 -1.50
CA ALA A 305 8.98 11.09 -0.41
C ALA A 305 8.62 10.16 0.77
N ILE A 306 7.33 10.03 1.11
CA ILE A 306 6.87 9.11 2.14
C ILE A 306 7.14 7.67 1.72
N LEU A 307 6.84 7.31 0.47
CA LEU A 307 7.11 5.99 -0.06
C LEU A 307 8.61 5.67 -0.07
N ALA A 308 9.47 6.65 -0.41
CA ALA A 308 10.91 6.53 -0.34
C ALA A 308 11.41 6.30 1.09
N LEU A 309 10.86 7.03 2.06
CA LEU A 309 11.17 6.83 3.48
C LEU A 309 10.77 5.41 3.92
N MET A 310 9.57 4.96 3.55
CA MET A 310 9.11 3.60 3.84
C MET A 310 10.01 2.54 3.20
N ALA A 311 10.44 2.76 1.96
CA ALA A 311 11.39 1.86 1.29
C ALA A 311 12.70 1.75 2.07
N VAL A 312 13.27 2.87 2.51
CA VAL A 312 14.50 2.87 3.32
C VAL A 312 14.29 2.14 4.65
N VAL A 313 13.18 2.41 5.34
CA VAL A 313 12.88 1.81 6.65
C VAL A 313 12.65 0.30 6.52
N VAL A 314 11.75 -0.11 5.62
CA VAL A 314 11.37 -1.53 5.47
C VAL A 314 12.53 -2.35 4.92
N PHE A 315 13.17 -1.87 3.86
CA PHE A 315 14.31 -2.58 3.26
C PHE A 315 15.54 -2.56 4.18
N GLY A 316 15.81 -1.44 4.84
CA GLY A 316 16.88 -1.33 5.84
C GLY A 316 16.68 -2.29 7.02
N PHE A 317 15.46 -2.38 7.55
CA PHE A 317 15.10 -3.35 8.59
C PHE A 317 15.27 -4.79 8.11
N ALA A 318 14.77 -5.10 6.91
CA ALA A 318 14.91 -6.41 6.30
C ALA A 318 16.38 -6.81 6.15
N LEU A 319 17.22 -5.92 5.64
CA LEU A 319 18.66 -6.16 5.47
C LEU A 319 19.39 -6.33 6.80
N TYR A 320 19.02 -5.51 7.82
CA TYR A 320 19.57 -5.64 9.17
C TYR A 320 19.26 -7.01 9.77
N ARG A 321 18.00 -7.46 9.70
CA ARG A 321 17.57 -8.77 10.19
C ARG A 321 18.23 -9.91 9.43
N PHE A 322 18.30 -9.80 8.10
CA PHE A 322 18.96 -10.80 7.26
C PHE A 322 20.44 -10.97 7.58
N ARG A 323 21.14 -9.86 7.89
CA ARG A 323 22.54 -9.93 8.36
C ARG A 323 22.69 -10.67 9.69
N GLN A 324 21.74 -10.50 10.62
CA GLN A 324 21.76 -11.22 11.88
C GLN A 324 21.58 -12.73 11.68
N ASP A 325 20.74 -13.13 10.71
CA ASP A 325 20.54 -14.54 10.38
C ASP A 325 21.76 -15.19 9.74
N LEU A 326 22.60 -14.42 9.05
CA LEU A 326 23.87 -14.88 8.45
C LEU A 326 25.05 -14.84 9.43
N ALA A 327 24.93 -14.13 10.56
CA ALA A 327 25.99 -14.11 11.56
C ALA A 327 26.16 -15.52 12.16
N PRO A 328 27.41 -16.06 12.27
CA PRO A 328 27.64 -17.36 12.87
C PRO A 328 27.07 -17.33 14.29
N LYS A 329 26.12 -18.22 14.58
CA LYS A 329 25.71 -18.46 15.96
C LYS A 329 26.96 -18.89 16.72
N GLN A 330 27.44 -18.06 17.63
CA GLN A 330 28.39 -18.52 18.63
C GLN A 330 27.71 -19.70 19.32
N THR A 331 28.17 -20.88 19.01
CA THR A 331 27.92 -22.08 19.82
C THR A 331 28.45 -21.72 21.19
N GLY A 332 27.55 -21.27 22.04
CA GLY A 332 27.86 -21.00 23.45
C GLY A 332 28.42 -22.28 24.03
N ASP A 333 29.44 -22.11 24.78
CA ASP A 333 30.19 -22.96 25.67
C ASP A 333 29.33 -23.98 26.48
N ASP A 334 28.74 -24.97 25.78
CA ASP A 334 28.15 -26.16 26.37
C ASP A 334 28.92 -27.42 25.98
N ALA A 335 30.19 -27.26 25.59
CA ALA A 335 31.14 -28.34 25.69
C ALA A 335 31.60 -28.42 27.16
N GLY A 336 30.76 -29.05 27.97
CA GLY A 336 31.20 -29.51 29.29
C GLY A 336 32.51 -30.30 29.13
N PRO A 337 33.40 -30.31 30.14
CA PRO A 337 34.68 -31.01 30.06
C PRO A 337 34.43 -32.46 29.66
N LEU A 338 35.10 -32.91 28.58
CA LEU A 338 35.11 -34.31 28.19
C LEU A 338 35.58 -35.11 29.39
N ASP A 339 34.74 -35.97 29.92
CA ASP A 339 35.14 -36.95 30.92
C ASP A 339 36.30 -37.77 30.36
N PRO A 340 37.42 -37.92 31.11
CA PRO A 340 38.54 -38.72 30.67
C PRO A 340 38.08 -40.17 30.57
N VAL A 341 38.16 -40.72 29.35
CA VAL A 341 37.94 -42.13 29.09
C VAL A 341 38.98 -42.91 29.94
N GLU A 342 38.51 -43.60 30.99
CA GLU A 342 39.30 -44.60 31.71
C GLU A 342 39.68 -45.69 30.72
N VAL A 343 40.94 -45.66 30.34
CA VAL A 343 41.59 -46.79 29.65
C VAL A 343 41.91 -47.82 30.73
N THR A 344 41.00 -48.75 30.95
CA THR A 344 41.28 -49.97 31.74
C THR A 344 42.08 -50.93 30.83
N ALA A 345 43.28 -51.32 31.34
CA ALA A 345 44.18 -52.26 30.78
C ALA A 345 43.66 -53.73 30.81
#